data_51542e27c0859bc7c8b9bdd07f1835c0
#
_entry.id   51542e27c0859bc7c8b9bdd07f1835c0
#
_cell.length_a   1.000
_cell.length_b   1.000
_cell.length_c   1.000
_cell.angle_alpha   90.00
_cell.angle_beta   90.00
_cell.angle_gamma   90.00
#
_symmetry.space_group_name_H-M   'P 1'
#
loop_
_entity.id
_entity.type
_entity.pdbx_description
1 polymer ?
#
loop_
_entity_poly.entity_id
_entity_poly.type
_entity_poly.pdbx_seq_one_letter_code
_entity_poly.pdbx_strand_id
1 'polypeptide(L)'
;MSNAAPAFCAIYRWRLHPGSEETFVQAWSRITQLLLTERGSLGSRLHRGPEDLWYSYTQWPSAEAKAEGLARASVDPEAWRVLRECIAESLPELVLEPILDFLAPLPRADI
;
A
#
# COMPACT_ATOMS: atom_id res chain seq x y z
N MET A 1 3.64 -0.20 -28.74
CA MET A 1 3.86 -0.97 -27.53
C MET A 1 4.65 -0.17 -26.53
N SER A 2 4.11 0.00 -25.38
CA SER A 2 4.81 0.76 -24.35
C SER A 2 5.97 -0.05 -23.76
N ASN A 3 7.12 0.60 -23.61
CA ASN A 3 8.26 0.01 -22.93
C ASN A 3 8.51 0.73 -21.62
N ALA A 4 7.44 1.22 -21.03
CA ALA A 4 7.57 1.90 -19.75
C ALA A 4 8.24 0.97 -18.73
N ALA A 5 9.11 1.53 -17.92
CA ALA A 5 9.74 0.78 -16.85
C ALA A 5 8.66 0.25 -15.90
N PRO A 6 8.87 -0.93 -15.30
CA PRO A 6 7.95 -1.43 -14.29
C PRO A 6 7.82 -0.44 -13.13
N ALA A 7 6.66 -0.43 -12.52
CA ALA A 7 6.39 0.47 -11.40
C ALA A 7 7.26 0.10 -10.20
N PHE A 8 7.71 1.12 -9.48
CA PHE A 8 8.46 0.95 -8.25
C PHE A 8 7.56 0.33 -7.19
N CYS A 9 8.07 -0.59 -6.39
CA CYS A 9 7.27 -1.35 -5.44
C CYS A 9 7.82 -1.27 -4.02
N ALA A 10 6.91 -1.29 -3.05
CA ALA A 10 7.27 -1.44 -1.64
C ALA A 10 6.28 -2.40 -0.99
N ILE A 11 6.78 -3.16 -0.03
CA ILE A 11 5.95 -4.07 0.75
C ILE A 11 6.08 -3.70 2.21
N TYR A 12 4.93 -3.49 2.85
CA TYR A 12 4.83 -3.26 4.28
C TYR A 12 4.23 -4.49 4.92
N ARG A 13 4.68 -4.84 6.12
CA ARG A 13 4.23 -6.04 6.81
C ARG A 13 3.94 -5.73 8.26
N TRP A 14 2.83 -6.25 8.75
CA TRP A 14 2.37 -5.95 10.12
C TRP A 14 1.72 -7.16 10.77
N ARG A 15 1.83 -7.20 12.11
CA ARG A 15 0.93 -7.97 12.93
C ARG A 15 -0.03 -7.00 13.59
N LEU A 16 -1.31 -7.38 13.60
CA LEU A 16 -2.34 -6.53 14.18
C LEU A 16 -2.68 -6.99 15.59
N HIS A 17 -3.19 -6.07 16.39
CA HIS A 17 -3.80 -6.46 17.66
C HIS A 17 -5.03 -7.30 17.38
N PRO A 18 -5.29 -8.35 18.18
CA PRO A 18 -6.48 -9.18 17.98
C PRO A 18 -7.74 -8.33 18.03
N GLY A 19 -8.65 -8.59 17.08
CA GLY A 19 -9.90 -7.86 17.00
C GLY A 19 -9.83 -6.55 16.26
N SER A 20 -8.65 -6.15 15.77
CA SER A 20 -8.49 -4.87 15.07
C SER A 20 -8.59 -4.98 13.56
N GLU A 21 -8.83 -6.17 13.03
CA GLU A 21 -8.72 -6.42 11.59
C GLU A 21 -9.65 -5.54 10.78
N GLU A 22 -10.92 -5.46 11.17
CA GLU A 22 -11.88 -4.68 10.41
C GLU A 22 -11.56 -3.19 10.45
N THR A 23 -11.22 -2.68 11.63
CA THR A 23 -10.85 -1.28 11.80
C THR A 23 -9.60 -0.96 10.97
N PHE A 24 -8.62 -1.86 10.98
CA PHE A 24 -7.41 -1.70 10.17
C PHE A 24 -7.75 -1.62 8.69
N VAL A 25 -8.59 -2.53 8.19
CA VAL A 25 -8.96 -2.54 6.77
C VAL A 25 -9.65 -1.25 6.37
N GLN A 26 -10.52 -0.73 7.21
CA GLN A 26 -11.21 0.53 6.92
C GLN A 26 -10.23 1.70 6.86
N ALA A 27 -9.33 1.81 7.82
CA ALA A 27 -8.35 2.89 7.85
C ALA A 27 -7.36 2.75 6.67
N TRP A 28 -6.90 1.54 6.41
CA TRP A 28 -6.00 1.27 5.29
C TRP A 28 -6.64 1.65 3.96
N SER A 29 -7.92 1.29 3.79
CA SER A 29 -8.66 1.61 2.56
C SER A 29 -8.75 3.11 2.34
N ARG A 30 -9.08 3.85 3.38
CA ARG A 30 -9.20 5.30 3.31
C ARG A 30 -7.87 5.93 2.88
N ILE A 31 -6.79 5.55 3.56
CA ILE A 31 -5.47 6.10 3.28
C ILE A 31 -5.02 5.75 1.86
N THR A 32 -5.19 4.48 1.47
CA THR A 32 -4.77 4.02 0.15
C THR A 32 -5.50 4.75 -0.96
N GLN A 33 -6.81 4.96 -0.82
CA GLN A 33 -7.57 5.68 -1.81
C GLN A 33 -7.10 7.13 -1.95
N LEU A 34 -6.81 7.78 -0.81
CA LEU A 34 -6.32 9.16 -0.85
C LEU A 34 -4.94 9.26 -1.46
N LEU A 35 -4.05 8.31 -1.17
CA LEU A 35 -2.73 8.30 -1.80
C LEU A 35 -2.85 8.12 -3.31
N LEU A 36 -3.77 7.26 -3.74
CA LEU A 36 -4.01 7.03 -5.15
C LEU A 36 -4.53 8.28 -5.87
N THR A 37 -5.51 8.97 -5.28
CA THR A 37 -6.15 10.09 -5.93
C THR A 37 -5.40 11.41 -5.76
N GLU A 38 -4.61 11.58 -4.71
CA GLU A 38 -4.05 12.88 -4.36
C GLU A 38 -2.53 12.93 -4.29
N ARG A 39 -1.86 11.79 -4.25
CA ARG A 39 -0.42 11.79 -4.01
C ARG A 39 0.38 11.03 -5.06
N GLY A 40 -0.25 10.57 -6.12
CA GLY A 40 0.45 9.94 -7.23
C GLY A 40 0.79 8.48 -7.04
N SER A 41 0.24 7.83 -6.02
CA SER A 41 0.38 6.39 -5.87
C SER A 41 -0.28 5.67 -7.04
N LEU A 42 0.27 4.54 -7.43
CA LEU A 42 -0.35 3.68 -8.45
C LEU A 42 -1.23 2.60 -7.82
N GLY A 43 -1.41 2.66 -6.51
CA GLY A 43 -2.32 1.76 -5.81
C GLY A 43 -1.61 0.76 -4.94
N SER A 44 -2.40 0.08 -4.14
CA SER A 44 -1.91 -0.90 -3.18
C SER A 44 -2.87 -2.06 -3.12
N ARG A 45 -2.34 -3.21 -2.72
CA ARG A 45 -3.16 -4.41 -2.51
C ARG A 45 -2.83 -4.96 -1.14
N LEU A 46 -3.87 -5.27 -0.36
CA LEU A 46 -3.71 -5.76 1.00
C LEU A 46 -3.88 -7.27 1.01
N HIS A 47 -3.01 -7.95 1.72
CA HIS A 47 -3.00 -9.41 1.83
C HIS A 47 -2.94 -9.85 3.28
N ARG A 48 -3.51 -11.01 3.54
CA ARG A 48 -3.32 -11.69 4.81
C ARG A 48 -2.59 -12.99 4.51
N GLY A 49 -1.42 -13.16 5.10
CA GLY A 49 -0.58 -14.32 4.86
C GLY A 49 -0.58 -15.29 6.02
N PRO A 50 0.33 -16.29 5.99
CA PRO A 50 0.47 -17.25 7.07
C PRO A 50 0.81 -16.58 8.39
N GLU A 51 0.42 -17.20 9.50
CA GLU A 51 0.72 -16.72 10.85
C GLU A 51 0.11 -15.36 11.14
N ASP A 52 -0.99 -15.04 10.44
CA ASP A 52 -1.70 -13.77 10.59
C ASP A 52 -0.81 -12.55 10.32
N LEU A 53 0.18 -12.69 9.47
CA LEU A 53 0.99 -11.56 9.04
C LEU A 53 0.29 -10.87 7.88
N TRP A 54 0.13 -9.56 7.97
CA TRP A 54 -0.54 -8.76 6.95
C TRP A 54 0.49 -8.07 6.08
N TYR A 55 0.19 -7.97 4.78
CA TYR A 55 1.10 -7.41 3.77
C TYR A 55 0.37 -6.37 2.96
N SER A 56 1.00 -5.23 2.72
CA SER A 56 0.51 -4.25 1.76
C SER A 56 1.54 -4.13 0.65
N TYR A 57 1.14 -4.49 -0.55
CA TYR A 57 1.95 -4.34 -1.75
C TYR A 57 1.56 -3.03 -2.40
N THR A 58 2.51 -2.10 -2.55
CA THR A 58 2.24 -0.74 -3.02
C THR A 58 3.09 -0.43 -4.23
N GLN A 59 2.51 0.23 -5.22
CA GLN A 59 3.23 0.68 -6.41
C GLN A 59 3.26 2.20 -6.48
N TRP A 60 4.38 2.72 -6.97
CA TRP A 60 4.58 4.13 -7.24
C TRP A 60 5.27 4.27 -8.60
N PRO A 61 5.11 5.41 -9.28
CA PRO A 61 5.82 5.61 -10.57
C PRO A 61 7.33 5.51 -10.43
N SER A 62 7.87 5.94 -9.29
CA SER A 62 9.31 5.92 -9.03
C SER A 62 9.57 6.05 -7.53
N ALA A 63 10.81 5.84 -7.13
CA ALA A 63 11.21 6.07 -5.75
C ALA A 63 11.02 7.54 -5.36
N GLU A 64 11.30 8.44 -6.29
CA GLU A 64 11.12 9.87 -6.06
C GLU A 64 9.65 10.23 -5.86
N ALA A 65 8.77 9.66 -6.67
CA ALA A 65 7.33 9.89 -6.52
C ALA A 65 6.83 9.42 -5.17
N LYS A 66 7.32 8.26 -4.71
CA LYS A 66 6.98 7.74 -3.38
C LYS A 66 7.44 8.71 -2.30
N ALA A 67 8.69 9.13 -2.38
CA ALA A 67 9.25 10.04 -1.38
C ALA A 67 8.46 11.36 -1.33
N GLU A 68 8.13 11.92 -2.48
CA GLU A 68 7.36 13.15 -2.54
C GLU A 68 5.94 12.97 -2.02
N GLY A 69 5.29 11.87 -2.42
CA GLY A 69 3.92 11.61 -2.02
C GLY A 69 3.76 11.40 -0.53
N LEU A 70 4.79 10.82 0.12
CA LEU A 70 4.76 10.55 1.55
C LEU A 70 5.39 11.64 2.40
N ALA A 71 6.14 12.57 1.80
CA ALA A 71 6.81 13.64 2.53
C ALA A 71 5.87 14.75 2.99
N ARG A 72 4.72 14.89 2.31
CA ARG A 72 3.75 15.92 2.67
C ARG A 72 2.98 15.50 3.90
N ALA A 73 2.24 16.45 4.48
CA ALA A 73 1.38 16.14 5.62
C ALA A 73 0.45 14.97 5.27
N SER A 74 0.10 14.19 6.28
CA SER A 74 -0.76 13.03 6.10
C SER A 74 -2.06 13.41 5.40
N VAL A 75 -2.50 12.58 4.46
CA VAL A 75 -3.74 12.84 3.71
C VAL A 75 -4.96 12.81 4.61
N ASP A 76 -4.88 12.05 5.70
CA ASP A 76 -5.96 11.96 6.69
C ASP A 76 -5.31 11.57 8.01
N PRO A 77 -4.91 12.56 8.84
CA PRO A 77 -4.19 12.25 10.08
C PRO A 77 -4.96 11.33 11.02
N GLU A 78 -6.28 11.44 11.05
CA GLU A 78 -7.08 10.58 11.92
C GLU A 78 -7.04 9.13 11.44
N ALA A 79 -7.17 8.91 10.14
CA ALA A 79 -7.10 7.55 9.60
C ALA A 79 -5.71 6.95 9.86
N TRP A 80 -4.65 7.73 9.73
CA TRP A 80 -3.30 7.26 10.04
C TRP A 80 -3.16 6.89 11.51
N ARG A 81 -3.74 7.69 12.40
CA ARG A 81 -3.71 7.39 13.83
C ARG A 81 -4.42 6.07 14.12
N VAL A 82 -5.61 5.89 13.55
CA VAL A 82 -6.37 4.66 13.73
C VAL A 82 -5.59 3.46 13.20
N LEU A 83 -4.99 3.61 12.01
CA LEU A 83 -4.19 2.54 11.41
C LEU A 83 -3.06 2.14 12.36
N ARG A 84 -2.32 3.10 12.87
CA ARG A 84 -1.19 2.81 13.75
C ARG A 84 -1.62 2.12 15.03
N GLU A 85 -2.79 2.51 15.57
CA GLU A 85 -3.29 1.89 16.80
C GLU A 85 -3.69 0.43 16.62
N CYS A 86 -4.00 0.02 15.41
CA CYS A 86 -4.33 -1.38 15.13
C CYS A 86 -3.10 -2.27 15.06
N ILE A 87 -1.92 -1.69 14.90
CA ILE A 87 -0.70 -2.45 14.63
C ILE A 87 0.00 -2.80 15.92
N ALA A 88 0.18 -4.10 16.15
CA ALA A 88 0.94 -4.60 17.31
C ALA A 88 2.43 -4.62 17.01
N GLU A 89 2.82 -4.92 15.77
CA GLU A 89 4.22 -5.01 15.37
C GLU A 89 4.35 -4.65 13.90
N SER A 90 5.31 -3.78 13.58
CA SER A 90 5.66 -3.47 12.19
C SER A 90 7.00 -4.12 11.88
N LEU A 91 7.07 -4.83 10.74
CA LEU A 91 8.33 -5.35 10.25
C LEU A 91 8.97 -4.30 9.33
N PRO A 92 10.28 -4.41 9.05
CA PRO A 92 10.91 -3.44 8.16
C PRO A 92 10.29 -3.44 6.77
N GLU A 93 10.19 -2.25 6.18
CA GLU A 93 9.70 -2.08 4.81
C GLU A 93 10.64 -2.78 3.84
N LEU A 94 10.08 -3.46 2.86
CA LEU A 94 10.85 -4.06 1.76
C LEU A 94 10.67 -3.17 0.54
N VAL A 95 11.77 -2.64 0.03
CA VAL A 95 11.77 -1.85 -1.19
C VAL A 95 12.26 -2.74 -2.31
N LEU A 96 11.45 -2.87 -3.35
CA LEU A 96 11.74 -3.77 -4.46
C LEU A 96 11.91 -2.98 -5.73
N GLU A 97 12.98 -3.29 -6.47
CA GLU A 97 13.20 -2.72 -7.79
C GLU A 97 12.69 -3.72 -8.83
N PRO A 98 11.59 -3.41 -9.52
CA PRO A 98 11.09 -4.34 -10.54
C PRO A 98 12.06 -4.39 -11.73
N ILE A 99 12.33 -5.60 -12.18
CA ILE A 99 13.24 -5.80 -13.32
C ILE A 99 12.44 -6.07 -14.60
N LEU A 100 11.47 -6.98 -14.50
CA LEU A 100 10.59 -7.33 -15.62
C LEU A 100 9.19 -7.52 -15.08
N ASP A 101 8.20 -7.20 -15.90
CA ASP A 101 6.82 -7.30 -15.49
C ASP A 101 6.02 -7.99 -16.59
N PHE A 102 5.59 -9.22 -16.30
CA PHE A 102 4.72 -9.99 -17.18
C PHE A 102 3.34 -10.18 -16.58
N LEU A 103 3.00 -9.37 -15.59
CA LEU A 103 1.66 -9.45 -15.01
C LEU A 103 0.61 -9.04 -16.05
N ALA A 104 -0.44 -9.84 -16.15
CA ALA A 104 -1.56 -9.47 -17.00
C ALA A 104 -2.48 -8.53 -16.21
N PRO A 105 -3.07 -7.52 -16.87
CA PRO A 105 -4.06 -6.71 -16.18
C PRO A 105 -5.29 -7.55 -15.86
N LEU A 106 -5.86 -7.32 -14.69
CA LEU A 106 -7.11 -7.99 -14.34
C LEU A 106 -8.24 -7.45 -15.22
N PRO A 107 -9.18 -8.31 -15.68
CA PRO A 107 -10.36 -7.82 -16.35
C PRO A 107 -11.14 -6.89 -15.44
N ARG A 108 -11.61 -5.79 -15.99
CA ARG A 108 -12.49 -4.92 -15.23
C ARG A 108 -13.86 -5.55 -15.14
N ALA A 109 -14.45 -5.44 -13.97
CA ALA A 109 -15.85 -5.78 -13.84
C ALA A 109 -16.65 -4.74 -14.61
N ASP A 110 -17.49 -5.17 -15.51
CA ASP A 110 -18.39 -4.27 -16.19
C ASP A 110 -19.56 -3.99 -15.29
N ILE A 111 -19.83 -2.75 -15.13
CA ILE A 111 -20.89 -2.34 -14.22
C ILE A 111 -22.08 -1.86 -15.01
#